data_30914d5fb2f8086eb61162cb22e674bd
#
_entry.id   30914d5fb2f8086eb61162cb22e674bd
#
_cell.length_a   1.000
_cell.length_b   1.000
_cell.length_c   1.000
_cell.angle_alpha   90.00
_cell.angle_beta   90.00
_cell.angle_gamma   90.00
#
_symmetry.space_group_name_H-M   'P 1'
#
loop_
_entity.id
_entity.type
_entity.pdbx_description
1 polymer ?
#
loop_
_entity_poly.entity_id
_entity_poly.type
_entity_poly.pdbx_seq_one_letter_code
_entity_poly.pdbx_strand_id
1 'polypeptide(L)'
;NDGVSGEQDHHFWLRGFMEVRLTHIDGKLPNLALMKLAHWHRSQGDGVTLARTPSPSMFEPVYDLVYGSSIFQWSSGKVVKALGEAFPDAVIGGTGTDSTVTVEQTLGVDTYEHYDYSVYPEYEWSIGFTQRGCRLNCGFCVVPKKEGKPRSINSIWDIWREGKPRSVVLLDNDFFGQDQWQDRVGELQEGNFKVCFMQGLNIRMITDESAAALAALRYYDDDFKTRRLYTAWDNLGQEKIFFQGLEKLIQAGISAPHVMVYMLVGYKPGETMEEVLYRYYKLKDAGCMPYPMVYDNANKELKHFQKWVVRRYDQFVPWEEYDPALAH
;
A
#
# COMPACT_ATOMS: atom_id res chain seq x y z
N ASN A 1 -0.20 17.85 54.08
CA ASN A 1 -0.13 19.10 53.32
C ASN A 1 0.63 18.83 52.04
N ASP A 2 0.18 18.92 50.88
CA ASP A 2 -0.95 19.35 50.13
C ASP A 2 -0.73 18.70 48.76
N GLY A 3 -1.60 18.01 48.17
CA GLY A 3 -2.67 18.58 47.39
C GLY A 3 -2.18 18.98 46.01
N VAL A 4 -2.11 18.05 45.03
CA VAL A 4 -2.22 18.38 43.60
C VAL A 4 -3.33 17.51 43.04
N SER A 5 -4.46 18.17 43.01
CA SER A 5 -5.71 17.76 42.44
C SER A 5 -5.62 17.54 40.95
N GLY A 6 -6.28 16.46 40.51
CA GLY A 6 -6.66 16.24 39.14
C GLY A 6 -7.48 17.38 38.55
N GLU A 7 -7.04 17.90 37.44
CA GLU A 7 -7.72 18.83 36.57
C GLU A 7 -7.58 18.45 35.07
N GLN A 8 -7.47 17.17 34.77
CA GLN A 8 -7.41 16.71 33.37
C GLN A 8 -8.64 15.93 32.88
N ASP A 9 -9.66 15.68 33.74
CA ASP A 9 -10.79 14.82 33.38
C ASP A 9 -12.11 15.54 33.06
N HIS A 10 -12.17 16.88 32.98
CA HIS A 10 -13.44 17.59 32.85
C HIS A 10 -13.81 18.08 31.45
N HIS A 11 -12.96 17.94 30.42
CA HIS A 11 -13.33 18.38 29.07
C HIS A 11 -13.98 17.31 28.18
N PHE A 12 -14.07 16.09 28.64
CA PHE A 12 -14.55 14.96 27.82
C PHE A 12 -16.08 14.85 27.72
N TRP A 13 -16.84 15.48 28.62
CA TRP A 13 -18.29 15.25 28.75
C TRP A 13 -19.20 16.30 28.13
N LEU A 14 -18.65 17.30 27.40
CA LEU A 14 -19.43 18.38 26.81
C LEU A 14 -19.40 18.44 25.28
N ARG A 15 -18.77 17.46 24.62
CA ARG A 15 -18.80 17.37 23.17
C ARG A 15 -20.11 16.71 22.74
N GLY A 16 -20.95 17.43 21.98
CA GLY A 16 -22.13 16.85 21.35
C GLY A 16 -21.77 15.77 20.32
N PHE A 17 -22.70 14.89 20.04
CA PHE A 17 -22.68 13.94 18.92
C PHE A 17 -22.39 14.70 17.61
N MET A 18 -21.51 14.16 16.76
CA MET A 18 -21.18 14.72 15.46
C MET A 18 -21.48 13.74 14.33
N GLU A 19 -21.89 14.29 13.19
CA GLU A 19 -21.97 13.57 11.92
C GLU A 19 -20.67 13.76 11.13
N VAL A 20 -19.97 12.68 10.83
CA VAL A 20 -18.65 12.67 10.21
C VAL A 20 -18.71 11.96 8.86
N ARG A 21 -18.24 12.65 7.82
CA ARG A 21 -18.10 12.10 6.48
C ARG A 21 -16.66 11.72 6.19
N LEU A 22 -16.43 10.48 5.79
CA LEU A 22 -15.16 9.98 5.31
C LEU A 22 -15.23 9.80 3.79
N THR A 23 -14.37 10.47 3.04
CA THR A 23 -14.36 10.36 1.57
C THR A 23 -13.15 9.57 1.11
N HIS A 24 -13.40 8.37 0.59
CA HIS A 24 -12.40 7.53 -0.07
C HIS A 24 -12.22 8.00 -1.51
N ILE A 25 -11.21 8.82 -1.77
CA ILE A 25 -11.04 9.53 -3.04
C ILE A 25 -10.59 8.58 -4.15
N ASP A 26 -9.66 7.68 -3.83
CA ASP A 26 -9.09 6.76 -4.81
C ASP A 26 -8.54 5.47 -4.15
N GLY A 27 -8.14 4.52 -5.00
CA GLY A 27 -7.69 3.21 -4.55
C GLY A 27 -8.82 2.20 -4.44
N LYS A 28 -8.44 0.91 -4.48
CA LYS A 28 -9.39 -0.22 -4.35
C LYS A 28 -9.38 -0.81 -2.95
N LEU A 29 -8.21 -0.86 -2.32
CA LEU A 29 -8.06 -1.45 -0.98
C LEU A 29 -8.67 -0.56 0.09
N PRO A 30 -9.05 -1.12 1.26
CA PRO A 30 -9.44 -0.34 2.43
C PRO A 30 -8.40 0.75 2.75
N ASN A 31 -8.87 1.95 2.98
CA ASN A 31 -8.00 3.08 3.31
C ASN A 31 -7.79 3.15 4.82
N LEU A 32 -6.58 2.80 5.28
CA LEU A 32 -6.27 2.72 6.71
C LEU A 32 -6.45 4.05 7.44
N ALA A 33 -6.17 5.19 6.79
CA ALA A 33 -6.38 6.51 7.40
C ALA A 33 -7.86 6.74 7.71
N LEU A 34 -8.75 6.40 6.76
CA LEU A 34 -10.20 6.51 6.96
C LEU A 34 -10.72 5.51 8.00
N MET A 35 -10.14 4.30 8.05
CA MET A 35 -10.49 3.30 9.08
C MET A 35 -10.08 3.75 10.48
N LYS A 36 -8.92 4.40 10.63
CA LYS A 36 -8.48 5.00 11.89
C LYS A 36 -9.44 6.11 12.34
N LEU A 37 -9.78 7.04 11.43
CA LEU A 37 -10.74 8.10 11.69
C LEU A 37 -12.11 7.56 12.05
N ALA A 38 -12.59 6.53 11.34
CA ALA A 38 -13.86 5.89 11.66
C ALA A 38 -13.86 5.29 13.07
N HIS A 39 -12.81 4.56 13.43
CA HIS A 39 -12.68 3.98 14.76
C HIS A 39 -12.66 5.06 15.85
N TRP A 40 -11.87 6.11 15.65
CA TRP A 40 -11.79 7.23 16.59
C TRP A 40 -13.15 7.88 16.83
N HIS A 41 -13.82 8.31 15.78
CA HIS A 41 -15.09 9.01 15.87
C HIS A 41 -16.19 8.14 16.47
N ARG A 42 -16.29 6.87 16.04
CA ARG A 42 -17.27 5.93 16.64
C ARG A 42 -17.00 5.63 18.10
N SER A 43 -15.74 5.59 18.54
CA SER A 43 -15.40 5.43 19.95
C SER A 43 -15.83 6.63 20.81
N GLN A 44 -16.05 7.79 20.18
CA GLN A 44 -16.60 8.99 20.82
C GLN A 44 -18.14 9.07 20.73
N GLY A 45 -18.78 8.09 20.07
CA GLY A 45 -20.22 8.06 19.85
C GLY A 45 -20.70 8.81 18.61
N ASP A 46 -19.80 9.31 17.74
CA ASP A 46 -20.14 10.04 16.53
C ASP A 46 -20.75 9.14 15.45
N GLY A 47 -21.63 9.70 14.61
CA GLY A 47 -22.10 9.09 13.37
C GLY A 47 -21.02 9.15 12.31
N VAL A 48 -20.73 8.01 11.63
CA VAL A 48 -19.69 7.95 10.61
C VAL A 48 -20.24 7.35 9.32
N THR A 49 -20.14 8.11 8.24
CA THR A 49 -20.53 7.72 6.88
C THR A 49 -19.31 7.66 5.96
N LEU A 50 -19.07 6.52 5.29
CA LEU A 50 -18.07 6.41 4.24
C LEU A 50 -18.71 6.71 2.87
N ALA A 51 -18.10 7.59 2.09
CA ALA A 51 -18.49 7.93 0.74
C ALA A 51 -17.33 7.75 -0.25
N ARG A 52 -17.65 7.44 -1.51
CA ARG A 52 -16.69 7.36 -2.63
C ARG A 52 -16.90 8.48 -3.67
N THR A 53 -17.83 9.40 -3.38
CA THR A 53 -18.13 10.57 -4.22
C THR A 53 -17.68 11.85 -3.54
N PRO A 54 -17.17 12.85 -4.27
CA PRO A 54 -16.73 14.10 -3.66
C PRO A 54 -17.90 14.96 -3.16
N SER A 55 -19.06 14.88 -3.79
CA SER A 55 -20.24 15.66 -3.44
C SER A 55 -21.22 14.81 -2.63
N PRO A 56 -21.99 15.43 -1.73
CA PRO A 56 -23.03 14.71 -0.99
C PRO A 56 -24.18 14.29 -1.91
N SER A 57 -24.80 13.18 -1.59
CA SER A 57 -26.08 12.82 -2.21
C SER A 57 -27.24 13.59 -1.54
N MET A 58 -28.39 13.61 -2.19
CA MET A 58 -29.59 14.33 -1.66
C MET A 58 -30.07 13.80 -0.31
N PHE A 59 -29.70 12.57 0.04
CA PHE A 59 -30.17 11.89 1.25
C PHE A 59 -29.08 11.81 2.36
N GLU A 60 -27.91 12.39 2.12
CA GLU A 60 -26.86 12.45 3.15
C GLU A 60 -27.23 13.52 4.21
N PRO A 61 -26.87 13.30 5.49
CA PRO A 61 -27.05 14.29 6.55
C PRO A 61 -26.17 15.52 6.30
N VAL A 62 -26.40 16.58 7.08
CA VAL A 62 -25.42 17.67 7.22
C VAL A 62 -24.28 17.15 8.09
N TYR A 63 -23.05 17.32 7.65
CA TYR A 63 -21.88 16.84 8.35
C TYR A 63 -21.19 17.96 9.13
N ASP A 64 -20.81 17.65 10.36
CA ASP A 64 -20.00 18.52 11.21
C ASP A 64 -18.53 18.49 10.82
N LEU A 65 -18.05 17.30 10.38
CA LEU A 65 -16.66 17.08 9.94
C LEU A 65 -16.63 16.27 8.64
N VAL A 66 -15.72 16.66 7.76
CA VAL A 66 -15.47 15.95 6.50
C VAL A 66 -14.00 15.67 6.33
N TYR A 67 -13.66 14.40 6.11
CA TYR A 67 -12.31 13.96 5.83
C TYR A 67 -12.23 13.37 4.42
N GLY A 68 -11.12 13.62 3.74
CA GLY A 68 -10.79 13.01 2.46
C GLY A 68 -9.42 12.36 2.48
N SER A 69 -9.28 11.18 1.86
CA SER A 69 -7.98 10.53 1.71
C SER A 69 -7.75 10.12 0.26
N SER A 70 -6.63 10.61 -0.32
CA SER A 70 -6.15 10.27 -1.65
C SER A 70 -4.77 9.62 -1.57
N ILE A 71 -4.59 8.50 -2.30
CA ILE A 71 -3.34 7.74 -2.32
C ILE A 71 -2.52 8.09 -3.57
N PHE A 72 -3.19 8.38 -4.70
CA PHE A 72 -2.55 8.54 -6.00
C PHE A 72 -2.59 9.98 -6.51
N GLN A 73 -1.44 10.54 -6.87
CA GLN A 73 -1.32 11.93 -7.39
C GLN A 73 -2.13 12.16 -8.67
N TRP A 74 -2.25 11.16 -9.55
CA TRP A 74 -2.96 11.31 -10.84
C TRP A 74 -4.48 11.33 -10.73
N SER A 75 -5.05 10.80 -9.65
CA SER A 75 -6.50 10.79 -9.42
C SER A 75 -6.99 11.98 -8.56
N SER A 76 -6.08 12.62 -7.83
CA SER A 76 -6.43 13.59 -6.80
C SER A 76 -6.98 14.90 -7.36
N GLY A 77 -6.45 15.45 -8.46
CA GLY A 77 -6.68 16.83 -8.84
C GLY A 77 -8.15 17.24 -9.00
N LYS A 78 -8.94 16.50 -9.76
CA LYS A 78 -10.36 16.82 -9.98
C LYS A 78 -11.24 16.47 -8.79
N VAL A 79 -11.00 15.30 -8.16
CA VAL A 79 -11.84 14.80 -7.08
C VAL A 79 -11.56 15.57 -5.79
N VAL A 80 -10.29 15.86 -5.48
CA VAL A 80 -9.90 16.69 -4.35
C VAL A 80 -10.49 18.10 -4.46
N LYS A 81 -10.40 18.71 -5.67
CA LYS A 81 -11.01 20.02 -5.93
C LYS A 81 -12.52 19.99 -5.72
N ALA A 82 -13.21 19.00 -6.29
CA ALA A 82 -14.66 18.87 -6.15
C ALA A 82 -15.08 18.63 -4.69
N LEU A 83 -14.28 17.88 -3.92
CA LEU A 83 -14.52 17.68 -2.49
C LEU A 83 -14.37 18.99 -1.71
N GLY A 84 -13.32 19.79 -1.97
CA GLY A 84 -13.12 21.09 -1.32
C GLY A 84 -14.17 22.13 -1.72
N GLU A 85 -14.71 22.07 -2.95
CA GLU A 85 -15.82 22.91 -3.39
C GLU A 85 -17.13 22.55 -2.68
N ALA A 86 -17.39 21.24 -2.48
CA ALA A 86 -18.58 20.76 -1.79
C ALA A 86 -18.49 20.94 -0.26
N PHE A 87 -17.30 20.86 0.30
CA PHE A 87 -17.02 20.94 1.73
C PHE A 87 -15.77 21.81 1.97
N PRO A 88 -15.90 23.14 2.06
CA PRO A 88 -14.75 24.04 2.17
C PRO A 88 -13.82 23.79 3.36
N ASP A 89 -14.37 23.26 4.46
CA ASP A 89 -13.62 22.94 5.69
C ASP A 89 -13.12 21.49 5.76
N ALA A 90 -13.20 20.73 4.65
CA ALA A 90 -12.78 19.35 4.60
C ALA A 90 -11.26 19.21 4.86
N VAL A 91 -10.89 18.31 5.75
CA VAL A 91 -9.50 17.92 5.99
C VAL A 91 -9.12 16.84 4.99
N ILE A 92 -8.30 17.17 4.00
CA ILE A 92 -7.91 16.27 2.93
C ILE A 92 -6.42 15.94 3.04
N GLY A 93 -6.11 14.65 3.13
CA GLY A 93 -4.74 14.15 3.25
C GLY A 93 -4.47 12.92 2.37
N GLY A 94 -3.33 12.31 2.60
CA GLY A 94 -2.86 11.11 1.89
C GLY A 94 -1.72 11.41 0.91
N THR A 95 -1.07 10.35 0.44
CA THR A 95 0.13 10.43 -0.41
C THR A 95 -0.13 11.06 -1.79
N GLY A 96 -1.39 11.02 -2.24
CA GLY A 96 -1.84 11.61 -3.51
C GLY A 96 -2.05 13.13 -3.46
N THR A 97 -1.91 13.76 -2.31
CA THR A 97 -2.06 15.21 -2.13
C THR A 97 -0.72 15.84 -1.71
N ASP A 98 -0.62 17.17 -1.83
CA ASP A 98 0.51 17.94 -1.30
C ASP A 98 0.41 18.14 0.23
N SER A 99 -0.66 17.67 0.85
CA SER A 99 -0.88 17.79 2.28
C SER A 99 0.06 16.87 3.06
N THR A 100 0.69 17.42 4.09
CA THR A 100 1.51 16.69 5.06
C THR A 100 0.70 16.21 6.27
N VAL A 101 -0.59 16.50 6.32
CA VAL A 101 -1.47 16.15 7.45
C VAL A 101 -1.57 14.64 7.60
N THR A 102 -1.32 14.15 8.81
CA THR A 102 -1.51 12.76 9.20
C THR A 102 -2.77 12.59 10.04
N VAL A 103 -3.23 11.35 10.19
CA VAL A 103 -4.36 11.03 11.08
C VAL A 103 -4.02 11.43 12.52
N GLU A 104 -2.82 11.11 12.97
CA GLU A 104 -2.36 11.38 14.32
C GLU A 104 -2.35 12.88 14.63
N GLN A 105 -1.87 13.71 13.70
CA GLN A 105 -1.94 15.18 13.82
C GLN A 105 -3.39 15.69 13.85
N THR A 106 -4.25 15.10 13.01
CA THR A 106 -5.67 15.48 12.96
C THR A 106 -6.39 15.14 14.28
N LEU A 107 -6.03 14.02 14.90
CA LEU A 107 -6.61 13.57 16.17
C LEU A 107 -5.94 14.17 17.41
N GLY A 108 -4.77 14.82 17.25
CA GLY A 108 -4.00 15.38 18.37
C GLY A 108 -3.36 14.30 19.25
N VAL A 109 -2.96 13.15 18.67
CA VAL A 109 -2.33 12.03 19.37
C VAL A 109 -0.99 11.67 18.75
N ASP A 110 -0.11 11.04 19.53
CA ASP A 110 1.22 10.64 19.03
C ASP A 110 1.14 9.40 18.11
N THR A 111 0.27 8.45 18.44
CA THR A 111 0.06 7.22 17.67
C THR A 111 -1.39 6.77 17.73
N TYR A 112 -1.88 6.17 16.64
CA TYR A 112 -3.21 5.57 16.61
C TYR A 112 -3.24 4.41 15.61
N GLU A 113 -3.39 3.17 16.09
CA GLU A 113 -3.36 1.97 15.25
C GLU A 113 -4.61 1.08 15.42
N HIS A 114 -5.76 1.72 15.68
CA HIS A 114 -7.06 1.05 15.72
C HIS A 114 -7.85 1.29 14.43
N TYR A 115 -8.47 0.24 13.90
CA TYR A 115 -9.09 0.24 12.58
C TYR A 115 -10.55 -0.23 12.65
N ASP A 116 -11.47 0.58 12.13
CA ASP A 116 -12.85 0.17 11.98
C ASP A 116 -13.10 -0.41 10.59
N TYR A 117 -13.18 -1.73 10.53
CA TYR A 117 -13.47 -2.45 9.29
C TYR A 117 -14.95 -2.38 8.86
N SER A 118 -15.85 -1.91 9.71
CA SER A 118 -17.27 -1.83 9.34
C SER A 118 -17.54 -0.83 8.23
N VAL A 119 -16.60 0.11 7.97
CA VAL A 119 -16.65 1.02 6.83
C VAL A 119 -16.28 0.37 5.50
N TYR A 120 -15.73 -0.87 5.53
CA TYR A 120 -15.39 -1.69 4.35
C TYR A 120 -15.89 -3.13 4.54
N PRO A 121 -17.21 -3.34 4.64
CA PRO A 121 -17.79 -4.64 5.00
C PRO A 121 -17.53 -5.74 3.94
N GLU A 122 -17.24 -5.35 2.70
CA GLU A 122 -16.95 -6.25 1.59
C GLU A 122 -15.63 -7.03 1.74
N TYR A 123 -14.72 -6.59 2.63
CA TYR A 123 -13.43 -7.25 2.83
C TYR A 123 -13.45 -8.18 4.05
N GLU A 124 -13.22 -9.46 3.79
CA GLU A 124 -13.17 -10.51 4.83
C GLU A 124 -11.78 -10.67 5.46
N TRP A 125 -10.73 -10.25 4.77
CA TRP A 125 -9.34 -10.31 5.24
C TRP A 125 -8.93 -9.05 6.01
N SER A 126 -7.81 -9.17 6.73
CA SER A 126 -7.24 -8.06 7.52
C SER A 126 -6.15 -7.33 6.72
N ILE A 127 -5.94 -6.05 7.00
CA ILE A 127 -4.93 -5.21 6.34
C ILE A 127 -4.26 -4.30 7.37
N GLY A 128 -2.94 -4.13 7.25
CA GLY A 128 -2.20 -3.25 8.15
C GLY A 128 -0.72 -3.19 7.85
N PHE A 129 0.00 -2.58 8.78
CA PHE A 129 1.44 -2.50 8.77
C PHE A 129 2.00 -3.20 10.00
N THR A 130 3.00 -4.06 9.82
CA THR A 130 3.87 -4.50 10.93
C THR A 130 5.08 -3.59 11.04
N GLN A 131 5.41 -2.88 9.96
CA GLN A 131 6.60 -2.06 9.82
C GLN A 131 6.31 -0.80 9.00
N ARG A 132 6.88 0.33 9.41
CA ARG A 132 6.87 1.60 8.67
C ARG A 132 8.31 2.03 8.38
N GLY A 133 8.49 2.87 7.34
CA GLY A 133 9.79 3.33 6.88
C GLY A 133 10.48 2.34 5.94
N CYS A 134 11.71 2.66 5.49
CA CYS A 134 12.47 1.81 4.57
C CYS A 134 13.98 2.04 4.75
N ARG A 135 14.80 0.97 4.62
CA ARG A 135 16.26 1.05 4.63
C ARG A 135 16.83 1.75 3.39
N LEU A 136 16.05 1.84 2.32
CA LEU A 136 16.48 2.41 1.05
C LEU A 136 16.05 3.87 0.91
N ASN A 137 16.81 4.63 0.14
CA ASN A 137 16.54 6.02 -0.20
C ASN A 137 16.39 6.17 -1.73
N CYS A 138 15.37 5.52 -2.30
CA CYS A 138 15.09 5.58 -3.73
C CYS A 138 14.59 6.98 -4.11
N GLY A 139 15.20 7.62 -5.11
CA GLY A 139 14.90 9.00 -5.48
C GLY A 139 13.47 9.28 -5.95
N PHE A 140 12.79 8.25 -6.46
CA PHE A 140 11.37 8.32 -6.87
C PHE A 140 10.37 8.03 -5.73
N CYS A 141 10.85 7.53 -4.58
CA CYS A 141 10.00 7.02 -3.53
C CYS A 141 9.73 8.07 -2.45
N VAL A 142 8.46 8.19 -2.05
CA VAL A 142 8.03 9.12 -0.99
C VAL A 142 8.33 8.58 0.42
N VAL A 143 8.48 7.26 0.59
CA VAL A 143 8.58 6.59 1.89
C VAL A 143 9.72 7.13 2.76
N PRO A 144 10.97 7.28 2.28
CA PRO A 144 12.05 7.78 3.12
C PRO A 144 11.79 9.18 3.69
N LYS A 145 11.13 10.04 2.92
CA LYS A 145 10.80 11.42 3.33
C LYS A 145 9.60 11.44 4.30
N LYS A 146 8.60 10.58 4.07
CA LYS A 146 7.35 10.57 4.83
C LYS A 146 7.44 9.75 6.11
N GLU A 147 8.14 8.61 6.07
CA GLU A 147 8.11 7.61 7.14
C GLU A 147 9.46 7.41 7.83
N GLY A 148 10.55 7.82 7.18
CA GLY A 148 11.91 7.73 7.72
C GLY A 148 12.48 6.31 7.74
N LYS A 149 13.29 6.01 8.78
CA LYS A 149 13.93 4.72 8.97
C LYS A 149 12.93 3.61 9.33
N PRO A 150 13.26 2.34 9.07
CA PRO A 150 12.43 1.21 9.48
C PRO A 150 12.16 1.22 10.99
N ARG A 151 10.92 0.92 11.35
CA ARG A 151 10.51 0.66 12.72
C ARG A 151 9.35 -0.32 12.76
N SER A 152 9.36 -1.22 13.74
CA SER A 152 8.23 -2.11 14.03
C SER A 152 7.09 -1.30 14.66
N ILE A 153 5.84 -1.66 14.35
CA ILE A 153 4.66 -0.99 14.90
C ILE A 153 3.63 -1.96 15.46
N ASN A 154 3.20 -2.98 14.68
CA ASN A 154 2.20 -3.95 15.12
C ASN A 154 2.72 -5.38 15.01
N SER A 155 2.15 -6.28 15.80
CA SER A 155 2.21 -7.72 15.54
C SER A 155 1.20 -8.12 14.45
N ILE A 156 1.30 -9.35 13.95
CA ILE A 156 0.27 -9.91 13.04
C ILE A 156 -1.07 -10.05 13.78
N TRP A 157 -1.01 -10.36 15.08
CA TRP A 157 -2.20 -10.50 15.91
C TRP A 157 -2.92 -9.17 16.15
N ASP A 158 -2.22 -8.04 16.24
CA ASP A 158 -2.80 -6.70 16.35
C ASP A 158 -3.54 -6.29 15.06
N ILE A 159 -3.06 -6.77 13.90
CA ILE A 159 -3.69 -6.50 12.60
C ILE A 159 -4.88 -7.42 12.36
N TRP A 160 -4.79 -8.67 12.80
CA TRP A 160 -5.81 -9.67 12.51
C TRP A 160 -7.13 -9.38 13.21
N ARG A 161 -8.22 -9.49 12.45
CA ARG A 161 -9.59 -9.38 12.97
C ARG A 161 -10.01 -10.71 13.57
N GLU A 162 -10.18 -10.74 14.87
CA GLU A 162 -10.65 -11.95 15.56
C GLU A 162 -11.98 -12.45 14.96
N GLY A 163 -12.09 -13.75 14.78
CA GLY A 163 -13.26 -14.39 14.17
C GLY A 163 -13.32 -14.31 12.63
N LYS A 164 -12.38 -13.63 11.98
CA LYS A 164 -12.27 -13.56 10.51
C LYS A 164 -11.22 -14.53 9.97
N PRO A 165 -11.23 -14.82 8.64
CA PRO A 165 -10.22 -15.67 8.02
C PRO A 165 -8.80 -15.21 8.36
N ARG A 166 -7.89 -16.16 8.57
CA ARG A 166 -6.45 -15.89 8.81
C ARG A 166 -5.75 -15.54 7.50
N SER A 167 -6.15 -14.40 6.94
CA SER A 167 -5.63 -13.81 5.72
C SER A 167 -5.30 -12.34 5.98
N VAL A 168 -4.04 -11.95 5.76
CA VAL A 168 -3.57 -10.60 6.06
C VAL A 168 -2.81 -9.99 4.87
N VAL A 169 -3.21 -8.77 4.50
CA VAL A 169 -2.50 -7.93 3.54
C VAL A 169 -1.57 -7.00 4.33
N LEU A 170 -0.28 -7.16 4.15
CA LEU A 170 0.75 -6.30 4.74
C LEU A 170 1.15 -5.20 3.76
N LEU A 171 1.10 -3.96 4.24
CA LEU A 171 1.49 -2.77 3.50
C LEU A 171 2.91 -2.31 3.84
N ASP A 172 3.70 -3.18 4.44
CA ASP A 172 5.07 -2.90 4.87
C ASP A 172 5.96 -2.50 3.70
N ASN A 173 6.66 -1.38 3.84
CA ASN A 173 7.55 -0.88 2.79
C ASN A 173 8.89 -1.65 2.72
N ASP A 174 9.29 -2.29 3.81
CA ASP A 174 10.54 -3.06 3.92
C ASP A 174 10.41 -4.08 5.05
N PHE A 175 9.57 -5.12 4.87
CA PHE A 175 9.22 -6.11 5.90
C PHE A 175 10.43 -6.66 6.65
N PHE A 176 11.50 -7.05 5.94
CA PHE A 176 12.74 -7.54 6.54
C PHE A 176 13.69 -6.44 7.02
N GLY A 177 13.26 -5.19 7.00
CA GLY A 177 14.01 -4.05 7.50
C GLY A 177 13.78 -3.74 8.98
N GLN A 178 12.79 -4.38 9.59
CA GLN A 178 12.49 -4.23 11.01
C GLN A 178 13.27 -5.23 11.86
N ASP A 179 13.60 -4.85 13.10
CA ASP A 179 14.36 -5.72 14.02
C ASP A 179 13.57 -6.96 14.47
N GLN A 180 12.23 -6.90 14.43
CA GLN A 180 11.32 -7.96 14.87
C GLN A 180 10.77 -8.80 13.71
N TRP A 181 11.40 -8.84 12.56
CA TRP A 181 10.84 -9.57 11.42
C TRP A 181 10.75 -11.09 11.67
N GLN A 182 11.66 -11.69 12.47
CA GLN A 182 11.58 -13.10 12.85
C GLN A 182 10.33 -13.39 13.66
N ASP A 183 9.97 -12.50 14.61
CA ASP A 183 8.74 -12.63 15.40
C ASP A 183 7.52 -12.57 14.49
N ARG A 184 7.50 -11.64 13.53
CA ARG A 184 6.38 -11.51 12.54
C ARG A 184 6.24 -12.76 11.70
N VAL A 185 7.36 -13.37 11.26
CA VAL A 185 7.37 -14.65 10.56
C VAL A 185 6.84 -15.77 11.47
N GLY A 186 7.29 -15.83 12.71
CA GLY A 186 6.81 -16.79 13.72
C GLY A 186 5.30 -16.70 13.92
N GLU A 187 4.76 -15.50 14.09
CA GLU A 187 3.33 -15.24 14.24
C GLU A 187 2.52 -15.68 13.01
N LEU A 188 3.03 -15.41 11.80
CA LEU A 188 2.39 -15.86 10.54
C LEU A 188 2.32 -17.38 10.46
N GLN A 189 3.37 -18.08 10.90
CA GLN A 189 3.44 -19.54 10.90
C GLN A 189 2.55 -20.14 12.00
N GLU A 190 2.67 -19.66 13.24
CA GLU A 190 1.86 -20.10 14.38
C GLU A 190 0.37 -19.96 14.10
N GLY A 191 -0.02 -18.80 13.58
CA GLY A 191 -1.40 -18.52 13.20
C GLY A 191 -1.84 -19.20 11.92
N ASN A 192 -0.94 -19.88 11.17
CA ASN A 192 -1.21 -20.47 9.85
C ASN A 192 -1.84 -19.44 8.88
N PHE A 193 -1.36 -18.20 8.92
CA PHE A 193 -1.90 -17.11 8.10
C PHE A 193 -1.53 -17.27 6.62
N LYS A 194 -2.45 -16.88 5.75
CA LYS A 194 -2.13 -16.48 4.39
C LYS A 194 -1.69 -15.02 4.42
N VAL A 195 -0.58 -14.70 3.79
CA VAL A 195 -0.03 -13.33 3.77
C VAL A 195 0.16 -12.82 2.35
N CYS A 196 -0.24 -11.58 2.13
CA CYS A 196 0.10 -10.82 0.92
C CYS A 196 1.05 -9.68 1.29
N PHE A 197 2.27 -9.66 0.74
CA PHE A 197 3.23 -8.56 0.88
C PHE A 197 2.98 -7.52 -0.22
N MET A 198 1.95 -6.70 -0.05
CA MET A 198 1.37 -5.87 -1.11
C MET A 198 2.32 -4.80 -1.68
N GLN A 199 3.19 -4.20 -0.84
CA GLN A 199 4.15 -3.18 -1.29
C GLN A 199 5.43 -3.79 -1.89
N GLY A 200 5.53 -5.11 -1.85
CA GLY A 200 6.69 -5.84 -2.35
C GLY A 200 7.82 -5.99 -1.34
N LEU A 201 8.65 -6.97 -1.61
CA LEU A 201 9.82 -7.30 -0.80
C LEU A 201 11.07 -6.66 -1.42
N ASN A 202 11.95 -6.17 -0.58
CA ASN A 202 13.21 -5.59 -1.03
C ASN A 202 14.23 -6.69 -1.39
N ILE A 203 14.14 -7.20 -2.62
CA ILE A 203 14.95 -8.33 -3.10
C ILE A 203 16.46 -8.08 -2.99
N ARG A 204 16.91 -6.81 -3.08
CA ARG A 204 18.32 -6.43 -2.97
C ARG A 204 18.91 -6.68 -1.58
N MET A 205 18.05 -6.82 -0.58
CA MET A 205 18.42 -7.01 0.82
C MET A 205 18.06 -8.42 1.34
N ILE A 206 17.60 -9.31 0.46
CA ILE A 206 17.27 -10.69 0.82
C ILE A 206 18.56 -11.44 1.22
N THR A 207 18.52 -12.06 2.40
CA THR A 207 19.53 -13.01 2.91
C THR A 207 19.04 -14.44 2.74
N ASP A 208 19.91 -15.41 2.90
CA ASP A 208 19.52 -16.84 2.84
C ASP A 208 18.50 -17.16 3.94
N GLU A 209 18.65 -16.56 5.13
CA GLU A 209 17.72 -16.71 6.26
C GLU A 209 16.34 -16.16 5.93
N SER A 210 16.24 -14.93 5.40
CA SER A 210 14.95 -14.33 5.03
C SER A 210 14.30 -15.03 3.84
N ALA A 211 15.08 -15.56 2.89
CA ALA A 211 14.57 -16.37 1.79
C ALA A 211 13.96 -17.69 2.28
N ALA A 212 14.65 -18.39 3.21
CA ALA A 212 14.13 -19.60 3.83
C ALA A 212 12.86 -19.32 4.65
N ALA A 213 12.83 -18.23 5.40
CA ALA A 213 11.64 -17.79 6.13
C ALA A 213 10.45 -17.55 5.20
N LEU A 214 10.65 -16.83 4.09
CA LEU A 214 9.61 -16.61 3.08
C LEU A 214 9.09 -17.91 2.45
N ALA A 215 9.99 -18.84 2.11
CA ALA A 215 9.62 -20.11 1.51
C ALA A 215 8.70 -20.93 2.42
N ALA A 216 8.87 -20.82 3.73
CA ALA A 216 8.05 -21.48 4.75
C ALA A 216 6.67 -20.82 4.97
N LEU A 217 6.43 -19.60 4.44
CA LEU A 217 5.17 -18.90 4.59
C LEU A 217 4.13 -19.29 3.53
N ARG A 218 2.88 -19.07 3.87
CA ARG A 218 1.74 -19.16 2.96
C ARG A 218 1.52 -17.80 2.28
N TYR A 219 2.46 -17.38 1.42
CA TYR A 219 2.36 -16.13 0.68
C TYR A 219 1.41 -16.24 -0.52
N TYR A 220 0.64 -15.19 -0.78
CA TYR A 220 -0.38 -15.13 -1.83
C TYR A 220 -0.48 -13.73 -2.41
N ASP A 221 -1.27 -13.59 -3.50
CA ASP A 221 -1.78 -12.32 -3.99
C ASP A 221 -2.83 -11.71 -3.04
N ASP A 222 -3.34 -10.54 -3.36
CA ASP A 222 -4.34 -9.81 -2.55
C ASP A 222 -5.72 -10.47 -2.50
N ASP A 223 -6.00 -11.39 -3.44
CA ASP A 223 -7.20 -12.25 -3.46
C ASP A 223 -7.03 -13.55 -2.66
N PHE A 224 -5.81 -13.85 -2.19
CA PHE A 224 -5.43 -15.09 -1.48
C PHE A 224 -5.72 -16.38 -2.26
N LYS A 225 -5.68 -16.31 -3.59
CA LYS A 225 -5.93 -17.43 -4.51
C LYS A 225 -4.65 -17.97 -5.14
N THR A 226 -3.74 -17.08 -5.56
CA THR A 226 -2.54 -17.45 -6.31
C THR A 226 -1.29 -17.19 -5.47
N ARG A 227 -0.35 -18.15 -5.47
CA ARG A 227 0.97 -17.93 -4.85
C ARG A 227 1.67 -16.78 -5.56
N ARG A 228 1.97 -15.71 -4.82
CA ARG A 228 2.56 -14.49 -5.36
C ARG A 228 3.44 -13.78 -4.36
N LEU A 229 4.63 -13.40 -4.81
CA LEU A 229 5.52 -12.44 -4.14
C LEU A 229 5.75 -11.27 -5.09
N TYR A 230 5.79 -10.08 -4.55
CA TYR A 230 6.06 -8.86 -5.29
C TYR A 230 7.46 -8.35 -4.94
N THR A 231 8.21 -7.88 -5.93
CA THR A 231 9.51 -7.23 -5.77
C THR A 231 9.72 -6.22 -6.90
N ALA A 232 10.88 -5.56 -6.95
CA ALA A 232 11.15 -4.55 -7.98
C ALA A 232 12.57 -4.63 -8.55
N TRP A 233 12.67 -4.37 -9.87
CA TRP A 233 13.93 -4.10 -10.55
C TRP A 233 13.81 -2.80 -11.36
N ASP A 234 14.24 -1.69 -10.77
CA ASP A 234 13.93 -0.34 -11.26
C ASP A 234 14.96 0.23 -12.23
N ASN A 235 16.18 -0.29 -12.25
CA ASN A 235 17.22 0.15 -13.19
C ASN A 235 18.30 -0.91 -13.43
N LEU A 236 19.00 -0.80 -14.57
CA LEU A 236 20.06 -1.74 -14.99
C LEU A 236 21.23 -1.81 -14.01
N GLY A 237 21.58 -0.71 -13.35
CA GLY A 237 22.68 -0.71 -12.37
C GLY A 237 22.46 -1.64 -11.17
N GLN A 238 21.24 -2.09 -10.97
CA GLN A 238 20.88 -3.03 -9.89
C GLN A 238 20.79 -4.48 -10.35
N GLU A 239 21.09 -4.78 -11.61
CA GLU A 239 20.93 -6.11 -12.20
C GLU A 239 21.57 -7.20 -11.35
N LYS A 240 22.87 -7.08 -11.08
CA LYS A 240 23.62 -8.10 -10.32
C LYS A 240 23.00 -8.39 -8.98
N ILE A 241 22.70 -7.36 -8.20
CA ILE A 241 22.15 -7.53 -6.84
C ILE A 241 20.71 -8.04 -6.86
N PHE A 242 19.92 -7.66 -7.89
CA PHE A 242 18.57 -8.18 -8.10
C PHE A 242 18.61 -9.70 -8.34
N PHE A 243 19.43 -10.16 -9.30
CA PHE A 243 19.50 -11.58 -9.64
C PHE A 243 20.14 -12.43 -8.55
N GLN A 244 21.07 -11.89 -7.76
CA GLN A 244 21.57 -12.56 -6.57
C GLN A 244 20.45 -12.78 -5.52
N GLY A 245 19.59 -11.78 -5.31
CA GLY A 245 18.43 -11.93 -4.43
C GLY A 245 17.40 -12.93 -4.98
N LEU A 246 17.13 -12.90 -6.28
CA LEU A 246 16.24 -13.86 -6.93
C LEU A 246 16.76 -15.31 -6.82
N GLU A 247 18.06 -15.50 -7.02
CA GLU A 247 18.69 -16.79 -6.87
C GLU A 247 18.51 -17.37 -5.45
N LYS A 248 18.69 -16.56 -4.40
CA LYS A 248 18.43 -16.97 -3.01
C LYS A 248 16.98 -17.40 -2.80
N LEU A 249 16.02 -16.66 -3.36
CA LEU A 249 14.60 -17.03 -3.27
C LEU A 249 14.36 -18.40 -3.93
N ILE A 250 14.94 -18.63 -5.12
CA ILE A 250 14.78 -19.90 -5.85
C ILE A 250 15.47 -21.05 -5.10
N GLN A 251 16.68 -20.85 -4.59
CA GLN A 251 17.40 -21.86 -3.80
C GLN A 251 16.66 -22.23 -2.51
N ALA A 252 15.94 -21.28 -1.91
CA ALA A 252 15.06 -21.54 -0.77
C ALA A 252 13.76 -22.30 -1.12
N GLY A 253 13.49 -22.56 -2.42
CA GLY A 253 12.31 -23.30 -2.88
C GLY A 253 11.15 -22.44 -3.37
N ILE A 254 11.34 -21.12 -3.54
CA ILE A 254 10.32 -20.24 -4.14
C ILE A 254 10.36 -20.37 -5.65
N SER A 255 9.24 -20.74 -6.26
CA SER A 255 9.13 -20.87 -7.72
C SER A 255 9.20 -19.51 -8.41
N ALA A 256 10.04 -19.37 -9.44
CA ALA A 256 10.18 -18.12 -10.18
C ALA A 256 8.85 -17.56 -10.74
N PRO A 257 7.90 -18.38 -11.26
CA PRO A 257 6.58 -17.91 -11.67
C PRO A 257 5.73 -17.30 -10.56
N HIS A 258 6.07 -17.52 -9.28
CA HIS A 258 5.41 -16.85 -8.18
C HIS A 258 5.91 -15.40 -7.97
N VAL A 259 7.06 -15.04 -8.55
CA VAL A 259 7.68 -13.73 -8.36
C VAL A 259 7.22 -12.76 -9.44
N MET A 260 6.39 -11.79 -9.04
CA MET A 260 6.04 -10.64 -9.88
C MET A 260 7.03 -9.52 -9.62
N VAL A 261 7.61 -8.99 -10.69
CA VAL A 261 8.66 -7.97 -10.61
C VAL A 261 8.14 -6.65 -11.17
N TYR A 262 7.93 -5.68 -10.31
CA TYR A 262 7.66 -4.32 -10.73
C TYR A 262 8.89 -3.74 -11.44
N MET A 263 8.66 -3.16 -12.60
CA MET A 263 9.68 -2.49 -13.42
C MET A 263 9.32 -1.02 -13.51
N LEU A 264 9.97 -0.14 -12.75
CA LEU A 264 9.81 1.30 -12.97
C LEU A 264 10.40 1.65 -14.33
N VAL A 265 9.62 2.27 -15.21
CA VAL A 265 10.03 2.67 -16.56
C VAL A 265 9.75 4.15 -16.79
N GLY A 266 10.70 4.84 -17.45
CA GLY A 266 10.60 6.26 -17.73
C GLY A 266 10.96 7.19 -16.56
N TYR A 267 11.57 6.69 -15.50
CA TYR A 267 12.08 7.50 -14.39
C TYR A 267 13.52 7.98 -14.64
N LYS A 268 14.38 7.09 -15.14
CA LYS A 268 15.78 7.43 -15.45
C LYS A 268 15.82 8.35 -16.67
N PRO A 269 16.42 9.56 -16.58
CA PRO A 269 16.60 10.40 -17.76
C PRO A 269 17.39 9.66 -18.84
N GLY A 270 16.87 9.66 -20.07
CA GLY A 270 17.49 9.01 -21.22
C GLY A 270 17.37 7.47 -21.25
N GLU A 271 16.49 6.88 -20.42
CA GLU A 271 16.17 5.45 -20.52
C GLU A 271 15.57 5.15 -21.91
N THR A 272 16.16 4.19 -22.63
CA THR A 272 15.71 3.80 -23.96
C THR A 272 14.74 2.63 -23.91
N MET A 273 13.92 2.48 -24.96
CA MET A 273 13.05 1.29 -25.10
C MET A 273 13.85 -0.01 -25.13
N GLU A 274 15.07 0.00 -25.71
CA GLU A 274 15.98 -1.15 -25.69
C GLU A 274 16.36 -1.57 -24.26
N GLU A 275 16.70 -0.61 -23.38
CA GLU A 275 16.99 -0.88 -21.96
C GLU A 275 15.74 -1.44 -21.22
N VAL A 276 14.55 -0.92 -21.55
CA VAL A 276 13.28 -1.40 -20.99
C VAL A 276 12.98 -2.84 -21.43
N LEU A 277 13.09 -3.12 -22.73
CA LEU A 277 12.89 -4.46 -23.31
C LEU A 277 13.94 -5.45 -22.80
N TYR A 278 15.20 -5.04 -22.67
CA TYR A 278 16.24 -5.88 -22.08
C TYR A 278 15.84 -6.35 -20.67
N ARG A 279 15.42 -5.44 -19.80
CA ARG A 279 14.94 -5.82 -18.43
C ARG A 279 13.74 -6.75 -18.50
N TYR A 280 12.80 -6.46 -19.38
CA TYR A 280 11.60 -7.27 -19.56
C TYR A 280 11.94 -8.72 -19.97
N TYR A 281 12.71 -8.89 -21.07
CA TYR A 281 13.04 -10.23 -21.57
C TYR A 281 13.90 -10.99 -20.57
N LYS A 282 14.83 -10.33 -19.90
CA LYS A 282 15.67 -10.99 -18.89
C LYS A 282 14.86 -11.51 -17.70
N LEU A 283 13.82 -10.81 -17.28
CA LEU A 283 12.89 -11.31 -16.26
C LEU A 283 12.05 -12.49 -16.77
N LYS A 284 11.62 -12.45 -18.03
CA LYS A 284 10.88 -13.54 -18.66
C LYS A 284 11.75 -14.79 -18.74
N ASP A 285 13.00 -14.66 -19.17
CA ASP A 285 13.97 -15.76 -19.26
C ASP A 285 14.28 -16.37 -17.88
N ALA A 286 14.26 -15.55 -16.82
CA ALA A 286 14.36 -16.03 -15.45
C ALA A 286 13.07 -16.68 -14.93
N GLY A 287 12.02 -16.75 -15.73
CA GLY A 287 10.72 -17.33 -15.37
C GLY A 287 9.84 -16.44 -14.46
N CYS A 288 10.24 -15.19 -14.22
CA CYS A 288 9.49 -14.24 -13.43
C CYS A 288 8.35 -13.58 -14.23
N MET A 289 7.48 -12.87 -13.53
CA MET A 289 6.39 -12.10 -14.13
C MET A 289 6.74 -10.60 -14.11
N PRO A 290 7.18 -9.99 -15.22
CA PRO A 290 7.40 -8.55 -15.27
C PRO A 290 6.09 -7.78 -15.18
N TYR A 291 6.11 -6.65 -14.45
CA TYR A 291 4.97 -5.74 -14.36
C TYR A 291 5.46 -4.28 -14.52
N PRO A 292 5.36 -3.69 -15.72
CA PRO A 292 5.79 -2.33 -15.95
C PRO A 292 4.97 -1.29 -15.18
N MET A 293 5.65 -0.40 -14.49
CA MET A 293 5.08 0.76 -13.81
C MET A 293 5.60 2.03 -14.47
N VAL A 294 4.77 2.71 -15.23
CA VAL A 294 5.14 3.91 -15.98
C VAL A 294 5.19 5.11 -15.05
N TYR A 295 6.36 5.74 -14.92
CA TYR A 295 6.57 6.92 -14.09
C TYR A 295 5.93 8.16 -14.70
N ASP A 296 6.21 8.43 -15.98
CA ASP A 296 5.60 9.53 -16.73
C ASP A 296 4.40 9.05 -17.54
N ASN A 297 3.22 9.31 -17.03
CA ASN A 297 1.95 8.92 -17.67
C ASN A 297 1.69 9.65 -19.00
N ALA A 298 2.43 10.72 -19.35
CA ALA A 298 2.35 11.38 -20.65
C ALA A 298 3.11 10.61 -21.76
N ASN A 299 4.05 9.73 -21.39
CA ASN A 299 4.79 8.92 -22.35
C ASN A 299 3.91 7.80 -22.91
N LYS A 300 3.40 8.00 -24.12
CA LYS A 300 2.50 7.08 -24.81
C LYS A 300 3.14 5.73 -25.13
N GLU A 301 4.41 5.72 -25.54
CA GLU A 301 5.12 4.50 -25.89
C GLU A 301 5.25 3.57 -24.66
N LEU A 302 5.66 4.11 -23.52
CA LEU A 302 5.75 3.34 -22.28
C LEU A 302 4.36 2.89 -21.77
N LYS A 303 3.31 3.67 -22.01
CA LYS A 303 1.92 3.25 -21.71
C LYS A 303 1.47 2.11 -22.63
N HIS A 304 1.87 2.12 -23.91
CA HIS A 304 1.62 1.02 -24.82
C HIS A 304 2.39 -0.24 -24.40
N PHE A 305 3.64 -0.10 -24.01
CA PHE A 305 4.42 -1.20 -23.44
C PHE A 305 3.78 -1.77 -22.19
N GLN A 306 3.36 -0.92 -21.25
CA GLN A 306 2.62 -1.37 -20.07
C GLN A 306 1.35 -2.15 -20.45
N LYS A 307 0.56 -1.63 -21.41
CA LYS A 307 -0.66 -2.30 -21.90
C LYS A 307 -0.33 -3.67 -22.50
N TRP A 308 0.73 -3.74 -23.32
CA TRP A 308 1.18 -4.97 -23.97
C TRP A 308 1.50 -6.06 -22.95
N VAL A 309 2.26 -5.73 -21.89
CA VAL A 309 2.61 -6.69 -20.82
C VAL A 309 1.41 -7.01 -19.92
N VAL A 310 0.73 -5.99 -19.36
CA VAL A 310 -0.31 -6.19 -18.34
C VAL A 310 -1.55 -6.88 -18.92
N ARG A 311 -1.87 -6.63 -20.18
CA ARG A 311 -2.97 -7.29 -20.89
C ARG A 311 -2.58 -8.61 -21.54
N ARG A 312 -1.35 -9.07 -21.33
CA ARG A 312 -0.83 -10.36 -21.79
C ARG A 312 -0.73 -10.48 -23.32
N TYR A 313 -0.70 -9.34 -24.06
CA TYR A 313 -0.44 -9.36 -25.49
C TYR A 313 0.97 -9.87 -25.81
N ASP A 314 1.93 -9.71 -24.89
CA ASP A 314 3.29 -10.22 -24.90
C ASP A 314 3.39 -11.76 -25.14
N GLN A 315 2.31 -12.51 -24.95
CA GLN A 315 2.26 -13.95 -25.18
C GLN A 315 1.94 -14.32 -26.64
N PHE A 316 1.41 -13.39 -27.40
CA PHE A 316 0.87 -13.65 -28.73
C PHE A 316 1.55 -12.80 -29.81
N VAL A 317 2.04 -11.61 -29.47
CA VAL A 317 2.58 -10.64 -30.42
C VAL A 317 3.89 -10.08 -29.88
N PRO A 318 5.01 -10.18 -30.62
CA PRO A 318 6.25 -9.47 -30.28
C PRO A 318 6.05 -7.98 -30.15
N TRP A 319 6.90 -7.32 -29.36
CA TRP A 319 6.77 -5.85 -29.18
C TRP A 319 6.84 -5.07 -30.49
N GLU A 320 7.73 -5.49 -31.38
CA GLU A 320 7.97 -4.85 -32.68
C GLU A 320 6.76 -4.92 -33.63
N GLU A 321 5.86 -5.88 -33.41
CA GLU A 321 4.64 -6.11 -34.20
C GLU A 321 3.38 -5.63 -33.48
N TYR A 322 3.52 -5.15 -32.23
CA TYR A 322 2.38 -4.75 -31.42
C TYR A 322 1.81 -3.39 -31.86
N ASP A 323 0.60 -3.40 -32.39
CA ASP A 323 -0.17 -2.19 -32.69
C ASP A 323 -1.23 -1.93 -31.62
N PRO A 324 -1.05 -0.89 -30.75
CA PRO A 324 -2.01 -0.55 -29.72
C PRO A 324 -3.40 -0.16 -30.24
N ALA A 325 -3.52 0.24 -31.51
CA ALA A 325 -4.80 0.59 -32.14
C ALA A 325 -5.65 -0.65 -32.48
N LEU A 326 -4.99 -1.81 -32.69
CA LEU A 326 -5.67 -3.08 -32.96
C LEU A 326 -5.97 -3.89 -31.69
N ALA A 327 -5.43 -3.48 -30.54
CA ALA A 327 -5.58 -4.15 -29.26
C ALA A 327 -6.85 -3.64 -28.52
N HIS A 328 -7.96 -4.30 -28.70
CA HIS A 328 -9.25 -4.04 -28.04
C HIS A 328 -9.42 -4.79 -26.71
#